data_9ff18fd7ac151df06320a9281fdd4019
#
_entry.id   9ff18fd7ac151df06320a9281fdd4019
#
_cell.length_a   1.000
_cell.length_b   1.000
_cell.length_c   1.000
_cell.angle_alpha   90.00
_cell.angle_beta   90.00
_cell.angle_gamma   90.00
#
_symmetry.space_group_name_H-M   'P 1'
#
loop_
_entity.id
_entity.type
_entity.pdbx_description
1 polymer ?
#
loop_
_entity_poly.entity_id
_entity_poly.type
_entity_poly.pdbx_seq_one_letter_code
_entity_poly.pdbx_strand_id
1 'polypeptide(L)'
;MDKISRAAIMECKICWTPYDPADGDDYRQIEPGTAFIDLPHDWSCPNCSAPKEQFMVLEDPGAESVKDANDMAAVSAALEADFREIWHAKMRDVPLVNKVLHVQAVGFHRYEGRPLGVLITPWFMNLFLLPAEGEDWSTLTVGAKETIAFPSGNYEFIHNVREQSGGYKACSLFSPMGDFNTQAQAVDVARAVLTELFKEENRAETDRREDIRAAREAELNPPEAEEPEIDMVPSRRKVITAGLATNMATEAE
;
A
#
# COMPACT_ATOMS: atom_id res chain seq x y z
N MET A 1 14.87 12.50 9.74
CA MET A 1 15.10 11.72 10.99
C MET A 1 13.72 11.27 11.42
N ASP A 2 13.44 10.00 11.26
CA ASP A 2 12.20 9.42 11.74
C ASP A 2 12.13 9.64 13.26
N LYS A 3 11.01 10.17 13.71
CA LYS A 3 10.83 10.42 15.14
C LYS A 3 10.77 9.07 15.85
N ILE A 4 11.65 8.89 16.85
CA ILE A 4 11.60 7.73 17.74
C ILE A 4 10.17 7.59 18.29
N SER A 5 9.60 6.38 18.19
CA SER A 5 8.25 6.12 18.69
C SER A 5 8.20 6.10 20.21
N ARG A 6 6.99 6.17 20.78
CA ARG A 6 6.82 6.04 22.24
C ARG A 6 7.14 4.63 22.78
N ALA A 7 7.19 3.62 21.91
CA ALA A 7 7.50 2.24 22.25
C ALA A 7 8.96 1.87 21.98
N ALA A 8 9.80 2.84 21.61
CA ALA A 8 11.21 2.59 21.31
C ALA A 8 11.97 2.11 22.54
N ILE A 9 12.62 0.95 22.42
CA ILE A 9 13.56 0.41 23.39
C ILE A 9 14.92 1.01 23.09
N MET A 10 15.51 1.64 24.08
CA MET A 10 16.76 2.37 23.94
C MET A 10 17.88 1.65 24.68
N GLU A 11 19.12 1.73 24.19
CA GLU A 11 20.28 1.09 24.78
C GLU A 11 21.39 2.10 25.07
N CYS A 12 21.98 2.00 26.25
CA CYS A 12 23.11 2.84 26.64
C CYS A 12 24.38 2.46 25.87
N LYS A 13 24.95 3.40 25.10
CA LYS A 13 26.21 3.20 24.33
C LYS A 13 27.45 2.90 25.19
N ILE A 14 27.37 3.14 26.49
CA ILE A 14 28.52 2.99 27.40
C ILE A 14 28.54 1.61 28.05
N CYS A 15 27.38 1.12 28.52
CA CYS A 15 27.31 -0.12 29.30
C CYS A 15 26.29 -1.13 28.77
N TRP A 16 25.66 -0.83 27.65
CA TRP A 16 24.69 -1.71 26.95
C TRP A 16 23.46 -2.05 27.79
N THR A 17 23.14 -1.24 28.79
CA THR A 17 21.93 -1.41 29.59
C THR A 17 20.75 -0.90 28.77
N PRO A 18 19.70 -1.73 28.53
CA PRO A 18 18.49 -1.29 27.84
C PRO A 18 17.60 -0.45 28.78
N TYR A 19 16.83 0.43 28.20
CA TYR A 19 15.65 1.03 28.76
C TYR A 19 14.44 0.61 27.93
N ASP A 20 13.54 -0.16 28.53
CA ASP A 20 12.28 -0.55 27.91
C ASP A 20 11.15 0.26 28.52
N PRO A 21 10.37 1.03 27.72
CA PRO A 21 9.20 1.74 28.21
C PRO A 21 8.17 0.84 28.92
N ALA A 22 8.07 -0.45 28.53
CA ALA A 22 7.12 -1.37 29.17
C ALA A 22 7.49 -1.68 30.62
N ASP A 23 8.78 -1.71 30.94
CA ASP A 23 9.28 -2.00 32.28
C ASP A 23 9.47 -0.74 33.15
N GLY A 24 9.77 0.42 32.51
CA GLY A 24 10.15 1.63 33.21
C GLY A 24 11.54 1.58 33.84
N ASP A 25 11.75 2.28 34.97
CA ASP A 25 13.02 2.26 35.73
C ASP A 25 12.71 2.46 37.23
N ASP A 26 12.56 1.37 37.94
CA ASP A 26 12.27 1.38 39.39
C ASP A 26 13.34 2.11 40.20
N TYR A 27 14.62 2.00 39.80
CA TYR A 27 15.71 2.64 40.48
C TYR A 27 15.65 4.18 40.42
N ARG A 28 15.17 4.71 39.29
CA ARG A 28 14.97 6.15 39.05
C ARG A 28 13.52 6.58 39.26
N GLN A 29 12.66 5.70 39.76
CA GLN A 29 11.24 5.97 40.01
C GLN A 29 10.47 6.39 38.75
N ILE A 30 10.76 5.74 37.64
CA ILE A 30 10.05 5.91 36.37
C ILE A 30 9.02 4.80 36.24
N GLU A 31 7.74 5.18 36.16
CA GLU A 31 6.63 4.25 36.05
C GLU A 31 6.68 3.47 34.72
N PRO A 32 6.28 2.16 34.73
CA PRO A 32 6.04 1.41 33.52
C PRO A 32 5.11 2.13 32.55
N GLY A 33 5.38 2.07 31.25
CA GLY A 33 4.65 2.80 30.21
C GLY A 33 5.23 4.17 29.89
N THR A 34 6.27 4.64 30.59
CA THR A 34 6.91 5.92 30.30
C THR A 34 7.82 5.80 29.08
N ALA A 35 7.51 6.55 28.01
CA ALA A 35 8.35 6.54 26.81
C ALA A 35 9.72 7.20 27.08
N PHE A 36 10.78 6.71 26.41
CA PHE A 36 12.13 7.30 26.54
C PHE A 36 12.17 8.79 26.24
N ILE A 37 11.36 9.27 25.30
CA ILE A 37 11.27 10.70 24.96
C ILE A 37 10.71 11.55 26.10
N ASP A 38 9.86 10.96 26.95
CA ASP A 38 9.19 11.65 28.08
C ASP A 38 10.00 11.59 29.38
N LEU A 39 11.10 10.83 29.41
CA LEU A 39 11.99 10.78 30.58
C LEU A 39 12.49 12.18 30.96
N PRO A 40 12.63 12.49 32.25
CA PRO A 40 13.21 13.75 32.72
C PRO A 40 14.54 14.07 32.03
N HIS A 41 14.82 15.35 31.83
CA HIS A 41 16.05 15.77 31.14
C HIS A 41 17.33 15.36 31.90
N ASP A 42 17.24 15.26 33.22
CA ASP A 42 18.30 14.86 34.13
C ASP A 42 18.37 13.35 34.41
N TRP A 43 17.46 12.57 33.75
CA TRP A 43 17.52 11.13 33.85
C TRP A 43 18.84 10.60 33.25
N SER A 44 19.39 9.59 33.88
CA SER A 44 20.62 8.97 33.46
C SER A 44 20.56 7.45 33.62
N CYS A 45 21.42 6.75 32.89
CA CYS A 45 21.50 5.29 32.92
C CYS A 45 21.53 4.75 34.35
N PRO A 46 20.62 3.82 34.73
CA PRO A 46 20.58 3.26 36.08
C PRO A 46 21.85 2.48 36.44
N ASN A 47 22.57 1.94 35.43
CA ASN A 47 23.76 1.12 35.66
C ASN A 47 25.07 1.95 35.70
N CYS A 48 25.28 2.89 34.76
CA CYS A 48 26.54 3.61 34.63
C CYS A 48 26.45 5.12 34.79
N SER A 49 25.23 5.66 35.04
CA SER A 49 24.94 7.10 35.15
C SER A 49 25.28 7.92 33.90
N ALA A 50 25.45 7.29 32.74
CA ALA A 50 25.60 8.01 31.47
C ALA A 50 24.35 8.84 31.18
N PRO A 51 24.49 10.06 30.65
CA PRO A 51 23.33 10.93 30.37
C PRO A 51 22.47 10.37 29.24
N LYS A 52 21.22 10.82 29.17
CA LYS A 52 20.18 10.39 28.19
C LYS A 52 20.68 10.43 26.72
N GLU A 53 21.51 11.40 26.38
CA GLU A 53 22.07 11.58 25.04
C GLU A 53 23.01 10.44 24.59
N GLN A 54 23.50 9.63 25.55
CA GLN A 54 24.31 8.46 25.28
C GLN A 54 23.52 7.19 24.99
N PHE A 55 22.21 7.33 24.79
CA PHE A 55 21.38 6.21 24.37
C PHE A 55 21.20 6.20 22.85
N MET A 56 21.02 5.01 22.29
CA MET A 56 20.66 4.77 20.90
C MET A 56 19.44 3.85 20.83
N VAL A 57 18.76 3.84 19.71
CA VAL A 57 17.65 2.92 19.48
C VAL A 57 18.21 1.50 19.37
N LEU A 58 17.74 0.61 20.23
CA LEU A 58 17.96 -0.82 20.15
C LEU A 58 16.89 -1.45 19.25
N GLU A 59 15.63 -1.15 19.53
CA GLU A 59 14.47 -1.60 18.78
C GLU A 59 13.38 -0.54 18.84
N ASP A 60 12.63 -0.37 17.77
CA ASP A 60 11.47 0.55 17.75
C ASP A 60 10.23 -0.14 17.17
N PRO A 61 9.53 -0.95 17.99
CA PRO A 61 8.32 -1.66 17.57
C PRO A 61 7.16 -0.72 17.20
N GLY A 62 7.24 0.55 17.59
CA GLY A 62 6.27 1.58 17.25
C GLY A 62 6.58 2.36 15.98
N ALA A 63 7.75 2.13 15.35
CA ALA A 63 8.09 2.79 14.09
C ALA A 63 7.11 2.40 12.98
N GLU A 64 6.75 3.36 12.13
CA GLU A 64 5.79 3.14 11.03
C GLU A 64 6.23 1.99 10.12
N SER A 65 7.53 1.91 9.78
CA SER A 65 8.10 0.83 8.98
C SER A 65 7.95 -0.55 9.63
N VAL A 66 8.09 -0.65 10.95
CA VAL A 66 7.92 -1.91 11.69
C VAL A 66 6.45 -2.30 11.75
N LYS A 67 5.55 -1.34 11.97
CA LYS A 67 4.10 -1.61 11.90
C LYS A 67 3.68 -2.11 10.52
N ASP A 68 4.11 -1.44 9.47
CA ASP A 68 3.83 -1.86 8.10
C ASP A 68 4.36 -3.27 7.81
N ALA A 69 5.57 -3.60 8.27
CA ALA A 69 6.13 -4.94 8.12
C ALA A 69 5.30 -6.00 8.86
N ASN A 70 4.87 -5.69 10.08
CA ASN A 70 4.02 -6.58 10.89
C ASN A 70 2.63 -6.76 10.26
N ASP A 71 2.01 -5.67 9.77
CA ASP A 71 0.73 -5.71 9.08
C ASP A 71 0.82 -6.57 7.81
N MET A 72 1.86 -6.39 7.00
CA MET A 72 2.08 -7.20 5.80
C MET A 72 2.35 -8.67 6.12
N ALA A 73 3.06 -8.96 7.22
CA ALA A 73 3.26 -10.33 7.70
C ALA A 73 1.94 -10.97 8.15
N ALA A 74 1.08 -10.23 8.86
CA ALA A 74 -0.24 -10.71 9.28
C ALA A 74 -1.16 -10.99 8.08
N VAL A 75 -1.19 -10.07 7.12
CA VAL A 75 -1.92 -10.23 5.84
C VAL A 75 -1.46 -11.47 5.10
N SER A 76 -0.14 -11.66 4.97
CA SER A 76 0.46 -12.82 4.31
C SER A 76 0.08 -14.12 4.99
N ALA A 77 0.16 -14.17 6.32
CA ALA A 77 -0.19 -15.35 7.11
C ALA A 77 -1.68 -15.72 6.98
N ALA A 78 -2.57 -14.73 6.99
CA ALA A 78 -4.01 -14.94 6.84
C ALA A 78 -4.36 -15.50 5.45
N LEU A 79 -3.77 -14.93 4.39
CA LEU A 79 -3.94 -15.41 3.02
C LEU A 79 -3.43 -16.85 2.87
N GLU A 80 -2.24 -17.13 3.38
CA GLU A 80 -1.67 -18.47 3.34
C GLU A 80 -2.55 -19.49 4.07
N ALA A 81 -3.12 -19.13 5.21
CA ALA A 81 -4.00 -20.02 5.98
C ALA A 81 -5.26 -20.36 5.18
N ASP A 82 -5.94 -19.36 4.59
CA ASP A 82 -7.14 -19.56 3.78
C ASP A 82 -6.85 -20.44 2.55
N PHE A 83 -5.76 -20.19 1.82
CA PHE A 83 -5.43 -20.98 0.64
C PHE A 83 -4.84 -22.36 0.94
N ARG A 84 -4.22 -22.57 2.12
CA ARG A 84 -3.89 -23.91 2.63
C ARG A 84 -5.13 -24.73 2.93
N GLU A 85 -6.19 -24.12 3.44
CA GLU A 85 -7.47 -24.80 3.63
C GLU A 85 -8.05 -25.28 2.28
N ILE A 86 -8.04 -24.41 1.24
CA ILE A 86 -8.47 -24.82 -0.10
C ILE A 86 -7.63 -25.99 -0.61
N TRP A 87 -6.32 -25.92 -0.41
CA TRP A 87 -5.41 -27.00 -0.80
C TRP A 87 -5.86 -28.34 -0.18
N HIS A 88 -6.06 -28.36 1.15
CA HIS A 88 -6.42 -29.59 1.85
C HIS A 88 -7.85 -30.06 1.53
N ALA A 89 -8.80 -29.15 1.40
CA ALA A 89 -10.20 -29.49 1.23
C ALA A 89 -10.60 -29.84 -0.21
N LYS A 90 -9.96 -29.22 -1.22
CA LYS A 90 -10.47 -29.26 -2.60
C LYS A 90 -9.43 -29.56 -3.68
N MET A 91 -8.17 -29.13 -3.50
CA MET A 91 -7.21 -29.11 -4.61
C MET A 91 -6.20 -30.26 -4.58
N ARG A 92 -6.00 -30.91 -3.44
CA ARG A 92 -4.97 -31.92 -3.24
C ARG A 92 -5.00 -33.11 -4.22
N ASP A 93 -6.21 -33.49 -4.64
CA ASP A 93 -6.43 -34.65 -5.51
C ASP A 93 -6.65 -34.28 -6.98
N VAL A 94 -6.53 -32.98 -7.33
CA VAL A 94 -6.66 -32.50 -8.70
C VAL A 94 -5.37 -32.85 -9.48
N PRO A 95 -5.47 -33.50 -10.67
CA PRO A 95 -4.30 -34.00 -11.41
C PRO A 95 -3.34 -32.93 -11.90
N LEU A 96 -3.82 -31.68 -12.13
CA LEU A 96 -3.04 -30.59 -12.70
C LEU A 96 -2.25 -29.78 -11.68
N VAL A 97 -2.32 -30.14 -10.39
CA VAL A 97 -1.61 -29.40 -9.35
C VAL A 97 -0.16 -29.84 -9.25
N ASN A 98 0.73 -28.88 -9.02
CA ASN A 98 2.14 -29.15 -8.80
C ASN A 98 2.41 -29.44 -7.32
N LYS A 99 2.53 -30.71 -6.96
CA LYS A 99 2.70 -31.17 -5.55
C LYS A 99 4.06 -30.84 -4.94
N VAL A 100 5.01 -30.35 -5.73
CA VAL A 100 6.32 -29.86 -5.24
C VAL A 100 6.18 -28.50 -4.59
N LEU A 101 5.13 -27.75 -4.98
CA LEU A 101 4.87 -26.42 -4.46
C LEU A 101 3.93 -26.45 -3.24
N HIS A 102 4.04 -25.42 -2.45
CA HIS A 102 3.14 -25.15 -1.32
C HIS A 102 2.63 -23.71 -1.35
N VAL A 103 1.59 -23.43 -0.58
CA VAL A 103 1.01 -22.09 -0.47
C VAL A 103 2.00 -21.18 0.24
N GLN A 104 2.37 -20.09 -0.42
CA GLN A 104 3.30 -19.09 0.10
C GLN A 104 2.97 -17.70 -0.44
N ALA A 105 2.83 -16.74 0.46
CA ALA A 105 2.76 -15.32 0.13
C ALA A 105 4.17 -14.75 -0.05
N VAL A 106 4.38 -13.94 -1.08
CA VAL A 106 5.71 -13.41 -1.43
C VAL A 106 5.63 -11.91 -1.64
N GLY A 107 6.48 -11.16 -0.94
CA GLY A 107 6.77 -9.76 -1.21
C GLY A 107 5.59 -8.81 -0.99
N PHE A 108 4.68 -9.12 -0.07
CA PHE A 108 3.59 -8.21 0.26
C PHE A 108 4.13 -6.90 0.83
N HIS A 109 3.69 -5.80 0.25
CA HIS A 109 4.03 -4.43 0.63
C HIS A 109 2.85 -3.49 0.34
N ARG A 110 2.89 -2.27 0.87
CA ARG A 110 1.86 -1.27 0.55
C ARG A 110 2.12 -0.63 -0.81
N TYR A 111 1.13 -0.70 -1.67
CA TYR A 111 1.04 0.02 -2.94
C TYR A 111 -0.22 0.88 -2.94
N GLU A 112 -0.08 2.20 -3.04
CA GLU A 112 -1.21 3.16 -2.93
C GLU A 112 -2.10 2.91 -1.70
N GLY A 113 -1.48 2.60 -0.56
CA GLY A 113 -2.17 2.33 0.70
C GLY A 113 -2.75 0.92 0.83
N ARG A 114 -2.69 0.08 -0.21
CA ARG A 114 -3.25 -1.27 -0.25
C ARG A 114 -2.16 -2.34 -0.22
N PRO A 115 -2.39 -3.48 0.45
CA PRO A 115 -1.47 -4.61 0.36
C PRO A 115 -1.44 -5.19 -1.07
N LEU A 116 -0.26 -5.23 -1.67
CA LEU A 116 0.03 -5.83 -2.97
C LEU A 116 1.14 -6.87 -2.79
N GLY A 117 0.96 -8.05 -3.39
CA GLY A 117 1.97 -9.11 -3.34
C GLY A 117 1.60 -10.28 -4.23
N VAL A 118 2.46 -11.30 -4.26
CA VAL A 118 2.21 -12.51 -5.04
C VAL A 118 1.86 -13.66 -4.11
N LEU A 119 0.80 -14.41 -4.45
CA LEU A 119 0.47 -15.66 -3.81
C LEU A 119 0.83 -16.83 -4.74
N ILE A 120 1.70 -17.69 -4.26
CA ILE A 120 2.06 -18.97 -4.89
C ILE A 120 1.19 -20.07 -4.28
N THR A 121 0.59 -20.88 -5.13
CA THR A 121 -0.12 -22.10 -4.75
C THR A 121 0.32 -23.25 -5.66
N PRO A 122 0.01 -24.50 -5.32
CA PRO A 122 0.25 -25.64 -6.22
C PRO A 122 -0.46 -25.57 -7.58
N TRP A 123 -1.46 -24.69 -7.76
CA TRP A 123 -2.28 -24.63 -8.98
C TRP A 123 -2.28 -23.27 -9.69
N PHE A 124 -1.83 -22.21 -9.03
CA PHE A 124 -1.58 -20.91 -9.67
C PHE A 124 -0.50 -20.09 -8.95
N MET A 125 0.03 -19.10 -9.64
CA MET A 125 0.72 -17.93 -9.11
C MET A 125 -0.02 -16.69 -9.58
N ASN A 126 -0.52 -15.89 -8.67
CA ASN A 126 -1.27 -14.68 -8.97
C ASN A 126 -0.72 -13.47 -8.21
N LEU A 127 -0.81 -12.30 -8.83
CA LEU A 127 -0.66 -11.02 -8.16
C LEU A 127 -1.97 -10.71 -7.41
N PHE A 128 -1.88 -10.37 -6.14
CA PHE A 128 -3.00 -10.05 -5.25
C PHE A 128 -2.97 -8.59 -4.85
N LEU A 129 -4.11 -7.95 -4.95
CA LEU A 129 -4.37 -6.63 -4.36
C LEU A 129 -5.50 -6.79 -3.35
N LEU A 130 -5.25 -6.33 -2.14
CA LEU A 130 -6.19 -6.42 -1.02
C LEU A 130 -6.71 -5.02 -0.63
N PRO A 131 -7.85 -4.92 0.06
CA PRO A 131 -8.38 -3.63 0.49
C PRO A 131 -7.42 -2.93 1.45
N ALA A 132 -7.43 -1.59 1.42
CA ALA A 132 -6.77 -0.78 2.43
C ALA A 132 -7.50 -0.92 3.78
N GLU A 133 -6.85 -0.47 4.84
CA GLU A 133 -7.48 -0.40 6.16
C GLU A 133 -8.73 0.48 6.11
N GLY A 134 -9.87 -0.07 6.53
CA GLY A 134 -11.17 0.60 6.48
C GLY A 134 -11.93 0.48 5.15
N GLU A 135 -11.34 -0.09 4.10
CA GLU A 135 -12.08 -0.43 2.87
C GLU A 135 -12.81 -1.77 3.04
N ASP A 136 -14.04 -1.85 2.56
CA ASP A 136 -14.84 -3.09 2.51
C ASP A 136 -15.07 -3.53 1.07
N TRP A 137 -14.40 -4.62 0.69
CA TRP A 137 -14.56 -5.26 -0.62
C TRP A 137 -15.43 -6.53 -0.58
N SER A 138 -16.16 -6.77 0.51
CA SER A 138 -17.06 -7.93 0.63
C SER A 138 -18.21 -7.91 -0.39
N THR A 139 -18.55 -6.73 -0.90
CA THR A 139 -19.64 -6.51 -1.89
C THR A 139 -19.17 -6.57 -3.34
N LEU A 140 -17.90 -6.86 -3.61
CA LEU A 140 -17.40 -6.99 -4.98
C LEU A 140 -18.15 -8.07 -5.75
N THR A 141 -18.48 -7.78 -7.00
CA THR A 141 -19.07 -8.77 -7.90
C THR A 141 -17.98 -9.78 -8.30
N VAL A 142 -18.09 -11.01 -7.80
CA VAL A 142 -17.14 -12.09 -8.12
C VAL A 142 -17.10 -12.34 -9.62
N GLY A 143 -15.87 -12.40 -10.17
CA GLY A 143 -15.62 -12.60 -11.60
C GLY A 143 -15.65 -11.30 -12.43
N ALA A 144 -16.03 -10.16 -11.86
CA ALA A 144 -15.90 -8.89 -12.54
C ALA A 144 -14.43 -8.57 -12.82
N LYS A 145 -14.16 -7.93 -13.94
CA LYS A 145 -12.83 -7.59 -14.41
C LYS A 145 -12.59 -6.10 -14.25
N GLU A 146 -11.41 -5.75 -13.81
CA GLU A 146 -10.95 -4.38 -13.66
C GLU A 146 -9.53 -4.26 -14.17
N THR A 147 -9.23 -3.23 -14.95
CA THR A 147 -7.88 -2.94 -15.42
C THR A 147 -7.22 -1.98 -14.44
N ILE A 148 -6.07 -2.38 -13.89
CA ILE A 148 -5.25 -1.56 -12.99
C ILE A 148 -3.95 -1.23 -13.70
N ALA A 149 -3.61 0.07 -13.74
CA ALA A 149 -2.39 0.55 -14.35
C ALA A 149 -1.21 0.46 -13.38
N PHE A 150 -0.10 -0.11 -13.85
CA PHE A 150 1.20 -0.08 -13.19
C PHE A 150 2.22 0.57 -14.12
N PRO A 151 3.40 0.98 -13.62
CA PRO A 151 4.43 1.55 -14.48
C PRO A 151 4.80 0.67 -15.68
N SER A 152 4.79 -0.66 -15.53
CA SER A 152 5.10 -1.62 -16.61
C SER A 152 3.93 -1.89 -17.57
N GLY A 153 2.73 -1.35 -17.34
CA GLY A 153 1.56 -1.53 -18.23
C GLY A 153 0.25 -1.72 -17.49
N ASN A 154 -0.76 -2.12 -18.24
CA ASN A 154 -2.12 -2.34 -17.76
C ASN A 154 -2.36 -3.83 -17.47
N TYR A 155 -2.88 -4.14 -16.29
CA TYR A 155 -3.11 -5.51 -15.85
C TYR A 155 -4.58 -5.75 -15.53
N GLU A 156 -5.16 -6.84 -16.05
CA GLU A 156 -6.53 -7.24 -15.78
C GLU A 156 -6.61 -7.99 -14.45
N PHE A 157 -7.32 -7.42 -13.49
CA PHE A 157 -7.62 -8.04 -12.20
C PHE A 157 -9.04 -8.57 -12.19
N ILE A 158 -9.24 -9.74 -11.61
CA ILE A 158 -10.54 -10.38 -11.41
C ILE A 158 -10.92 -10.23 -9.94
N HIS A 159 -12.14 -9.75 -9.70
CA HIS A 159 -12.68 -9.61 -8.36
C HIS A 159 -13.07 -10.96 -7.77
N ASN A 160 -12.73 -11.18 -6.52
CA ASN A 160 -13.04 -12.38 -5.76
C ASN A 160 -13.46 -12.00 -4.34
N VAL A 161 -14.33 -12.82 -3.75
CA VAL A 161 -14.74 -12.71 -2.35
C VAL A 161 -14.69 -14.08 -1.71
N ARG A 162 -14.08 -14.16 -0.53
CA ARG A 162 -14.00 -15.38 0.26
C ARG A 162 -14.39 -15.10 1.70
N GLU A 163 -14.87 -16.14 2.38
CA GLU A 163 -15.35 -16.03 3.76
C GLU A 163 -14.22 -15.64 4.73
N GLN A 164 -13.01 -16.19 4.54
CA GLN A 164 -11.89 -15.94 5.45
C GLN A 164 -11.05 -14.72 5.05
N SER A 165 -10.70 -14.59 3.76
CA SER A 165 -9.85 -13.50 3.28
C SER A 165 -10.62 -12.24 2.91
N GLY A 166 -11.97 -12.28 2.90
CA GLY A 166 -12.79 -11.17 2.42
C GLY A 166 -12.70 -10.95 0.90
N GLY A 167 -12.94 -9.72 0.47
CA GLY A 167 -12.81 -9.31 -0.92
C GLY A 167 -11.35 -9.07 -1.32
N TYR A 168 -10.98 -9.51 -2.51
CA TYR A 168 -9.67 -9.25 -3.10
C TYR A 168 -9.73 -9.21 -4.62
N LYS A 169 -8.72 -8.62 -5.25
CA LYS A 169 -8.54 -8.60 -6.69
C LYS A 169 -7.28 -9.39 -7.04
N ALA A 170 -7.36 -10.25 -8.06
CA ALA A 170 -6.25 -11.11 -8.45
C ALA A 170 -5.99 -11.02 -9.96
N CYS A 171 -4.71 -10.86 -10.34
CA CYS A 171 -4.24 -10.98 -11.71
C CYS A 171 -3.45 -12.27 -11.86
N SER A 172 -3.80 -13.10 -12.86
CA SER A 172 -3.15 -14.37 -13.11
C SER A 172 -1.76 -14.17 -13.74
N LEU A 173 -0.73 -14.72 -13.11
CA LEU A 173 0.64 -14.75 -13.65
C LEU A 173 0.94 -16.10 -14.29
N PHE A 174 0.72 -17.18 -13.56
CA PHE A 174 0.93 -18.54 -14.03
C PHE A 174 -0.21 -19.45 -13.60
N SER A 175 -0.78 -20.19 -14.54
CA SER A 175 -1.77 -21.25 -14.32
C SER A 175 -1.87 -22.14 -15.56
N PRO A 176 -1.56 -23.44 -15.46
CA PRO A 176 -1.10 -24.20 -14.29
C PRO A 176 0.38 -23.94 -13.93
N MET A 177 0.83 -24.53 -12.80
CA MET A 177 2.18 -24.35 -12.23
C MET A 177 3.19 -25.42 -12.68
N GLY A 178 2.97 -26.10 -13.79
CA GLY A 178 3.76 -27.25 -14.25
C GLY A 178 5.23 -26.96 -14.55
N ASP A 179 5.56 -25.71 -14.87
CA ASP A 179 6.92 -25.29 -15.27
C ASP A 179 7.88 -25.10 -14.09
N PHE A 180 7.37 -25.14 -12.84
CA PHE A 180 8.18 -24.93 -11.64
C PHE A 180 8.62 -26.27 -11.04
N ASN A 181 9.93 -26.46 -10.94
CA ASN A 181 10.51 -27.69 -10.37
C ASN A 181 10.78 -27.59 -8.86
N THR A 182 10.86 -26.37 -8.30
CA THR A 182 11.12 -26.14 -6.89
C THR A 182 10.33 -24.91 -6.39
N GLN A 183 10.06 -24.88 -5.08
CA GLN A 183 9.47 -23.70 -4.44
C GLN A 183 10.38 -22.47 -4.58
N ALA A 184 11.70 -22.64 -4.44
CA ALA A 184 12.65 -21.54 -4.57
C ALA A 184 12.56 -20.86 -5.94
N GLN A 185 12.48 -21.65 -7.02
CA GLN A 185 12.30 -21.13 -8.37
C GLN A 185 11.00 -20.30 -8.48
N ALA A 186 9.89 -20.78 -7.93
CA ALA A 186 8.63 -20.04 -7.93
C ALA A 186 8.72 -18.73 -7.14
N VAL A 187 9.40 -18.74 -6.00
CA VAL A 187 9.64 -17.54 -5.17
C VAL A 187 10.52 -16.53 -5.92
N ASP A 188 11.58 -16.96 -6.58
CA ASP A 188 12.45 -16.07 -7.35
C ASP A 188 11.70 -15.39 -8.50
N VAL A 189 10.85 -16.16 -9.21
CA VAL A 189 9.99 -15.61 -10.26
C VAL A 189 8.97 -14.62 -9.68
N ALA A 190 8.34 -14.95 -8.56
CA ALA A 190 7.40 -14.04 -7.90
C ALA A 190 8.05 -12.71 -7.50
N ARG A 191 9.28 -12.74 -6.97
CA ARG A 191 10.06 -11.54 -6.63
C ARG A 191 10.44 -10.74 -7.87
N ALA A 192 10.85 -11.43 -8.93
CA ALA A 192 11.18 -10.79 -10.20
C ALA A 192 9.94 -10.05 -10.76
N VAL A 193 8.77 -10.70 -10.79
CA VAL A 193 7.51 -10.07 -11.24
C VAL A 193 7.21 -8.80 -10.44
N LEU A 194 7.31 -8.84 -9.11
CA LEU A 194 7.08 -7.65 -8.27
C LEU A 194 8.07 -6.53 -8.56
N THR A 195 9.33 -6.86 -8.86
CA THR A 195 10.34 -5.87 -9.23
C THR A 195 10.07 -5.27 -10.62
N GLU A 196 9.77 -6.12 -11.58
CA GLU A 196 9.54 -5.71 -12.97
C GLU A 196 8.22 -4.95 -13.18
N LEU A 197 7.23 -5.18 -12.30
CA LEU A 197 5.91 -4.51 -12.32
C LEU A 197 6.04 -2.97 -12.24
N PHE A 198 7.07 -2.48 -11.55
CA PHE A 198 7.28 -1.04 -11.33
C PHE A 198 8.28 -0.40 -12.30
N LYS A 199 8.74 -1.13 -13.30
CA LYS A 199 9.68 -0.60 -14.31
C LYS A 199 8.96 -0.17 -15.58
N GLU A 200 8.98 1.12 -15.89
CA GLU A 200 8.38 1.68 -17.12
C GLU A 200 9.00 1.11 -18.40
N GLU A 201 10.27 0.69 -18.35
CA GLU A 201 10.96 0.09 -19.49
C GLU A 201 10.30 -1.21 -20.00
N ASN A 202 9.58 -1.92 -19.10
CA ASN A 202 8.87 -3.15 -19.43
C ASN A 202 7.49 -2.92 -20.06
N ARG A 203 7.10 -1.65 -20.23
CA ARG A 203 5.80 -1.32 -20.80
C ARG A 203 5.72 -1.76 -22.26
N ALA A 204 4.70 -2.56 -22.59
CA ALA A 204 4.49 -3.05 -23.94
C ALA A 204 4.27 -1.90 -24.94
N GLU A 205 4.76 -2.03 -26.16
CA GLU A 205 4.56 -1.01 -27.21
C GLU A 205 3.07 -0.82 -27.55
N THR A 206 2.25 -1.83 -27.38
CA THR A 206 0.79 -1.76 -27.56
C THR A 206 0.14 -0.82 -26.57
N ASP A 207 0.50 -0.92 -25.29
CA ASP A 207 -0.02 -0.06 -24.23
C ASP A 207 0.42 1.40 -24.42
N ARG A 208 1.67 1.62 -24.85
CA ARG A 208 2.16 2.96 -25.21
C ARG A 208 1.38 3.58 -26.37
N ARG A 209 1.01 2.77 -27.38
CA ARG A 209 0.21 3.23 -28.52
C ARG A 209 -1.23 3.58 -28.12
N GLU A 210 -1.82 2.81 -27.22
CA GLU A 210 -3.15 3.09 -26.69
C GLU A 210 -3.18 4.38 -25.89
N ASP A 211 -2.18 4.63 -25.05
CA ASP A 211 -2.07 5.88 -24.31
C ASP A 211 -1.89 7.10 -25.21
N ILE A 212 -1.02 6.97 -26.22
CA ILE A 212 -0.83 8.04 -27.22
C ILE A 212 -2.13 8.31 -27.98
N ARG A 213 -2.89 7.28 -28.30
CA ARG A 213 -4.21 7.41 -28.94
C ARG A 213 -5.21 8.08 -28.01
N ALA A 214 -5.31 7.64 -26.76
CA ALA A 214 -6.20 8.21 -25.76
C ALA A 214 -5.86 9.68 -25.45
N ALA A 215 -4.58 10.01 -25.31
CA ALA A 215 -4.13 11.38 -25.13
C ALA A 215 -4.49 12.27 -26.34
N ARG A 216 -4.34 11.76 -27.56
CA ARG A 216 -4.67 12.49 -28.79
C ARG A 216 -6.18 12.65 -28.97
N GLU A 217 -6.98 11.67 -28.55
CA GLU A 217 -8.44 11.72 -28.57
C GLU A 217 -8.98 12.71 -27.52
N ALA A 218 -8.36 12.77 -26.34
CA ALA A 218 -8.66 13.76 -25.31
C ALA A 218 -8.29 15.20 -25.74
N GLU A 219 -7.22 15.35 -26.51
CA GLU A 219 -6.77 16.65 -27.08
C GLU A 219 -7.72 17.12 -28.19
N LEU A 220 -8.26 16.18 -29.00
CA LEU A 220 -9.21 16.46 -30.08
C LEU A 220 -10.63 16.67 -29.59
N ASN A 221 -11.01 16.03 -28.49
CA ASN A 221 -12.31 16.16 -27.84
C ASN A 221 -12.11 16.56 -26.38
N PRO A 222 -11.71 17.80 -26.07
CA PRO A 222 -11.63 18.24 -24.69
C PRO A 222 -13.02 18.10 -24.05
N PRO A 223 -13.11 17.68 -22.78
CA PRO A 223 -14.39 17.63 -22.09
C PRO A 223 -15.05 19.01 -22.21
N GLU A 224 -16.32 19.01 -22.61
CA GLU A 224 -17.11 20.22 -22.76
C GLU A 224 -17.00 21.02 -21.46
N ALA A 225 -16.38 22.21 -21.54
CA ALA A 225 -16.23 23.05 -20.37
C ALA A 225 -17.63 23.30 -19.82
N GLU A 226 -17.89 22.96 -18.56
CA GLU A 226 -19.12 23.32 -17.89
C GLU A 226 -19.33 24.83 -18.11
N GLU A 227 -20.36 25.16 -18.92
CA GLU A 227 -20.73 26.54 -19.11
C GLU A 227 -21.04 27.11 -17.72
N PRO A 228 -20.41 28.26 -17.34
CA PRO A 228 -20.71 28.85 -16.05
C PRO A 228 -22.21 29.13 -16.01
N GLU A 229 -22.90 28.59 -15.01
CA GLU A 229 -24.32 28.91 -14.75
C GLU A 229 -24.47 30.43 -14.74
N ILE A 230 -25.01 30.96 -15.81
CA ILE A 230 -25.34 32.37 -15.91
C ILE A 230 -26.55 32.58 -14.99
N ASP A 231 -26.29 33.17 -13.84
CA ASP A 231 -27.34 33.60 -12.92
C ASP A 231 -28.29 34.57 -13.66
N MET A 232 -29.40 34.02 -14.16
CA MET A 232 -30.40 34.72 -14.98
C MET A 232 -31.22 35.75 -14.18
N VAL A 233 -30.86 36.02 -12.93
CA VAL A 233 -31.51 37.08 -12.14
C VAL A 233 -30.61 38.35 -12.15
N PRO A 234 -30.90 39.32 -13.05
CA PRO A 234 -30.13 40.55 -13.11
C PRO A 234 -30.36 41.38 -11.83
N SER A 235 -29.35 41.44 -10.96
CA SER A 235 -29.43 42.35 -9.82
C SER A 235 -29.48 43.80 -10.31
N ARG A 236 -30.34 44.64 -9.70
CA ARG A 236 -30.47 46.09 -10.04
C ARG A 236 -29.12 46.83 -10.07
N ARG A 237 -28.09 46.38 -9.38
CA ARG A 237 -26.73 46.96 -9.41
C ARG A 237 -25.96 46.68 -10.71
N LYS A 238 -26.12 45.50 -11.35
CA LYS A 238 -25.43 45.19 -12.62
C LYS A 238 -25.98 45.96 -13.80
N VAL A 239 -27.27 46.34 -13.78
CA VAL A 239 -27.90 47.15 -14.86
C VAL A 239 -27.38 48.59 -14.84
N ILE A 240 -27.10 49.15 -13.67
CA ILE A 240 -26.62 50.54 -13.54
C ILE A 240 -25.16 50.70 -14.01
N THR A 241 -24.29 49.69 -13.78
CA THR A 241 -22.90 49.74 -14.22
C THR A 241 -22.72 49.47 -15.71
N ALA A 242 -23.58 48.71 -16.35
CA ALA A 242 -23.55 48.51 -17.81
C ALA A 242 -23.97 49.79 -18.60
N GLY A 243 -24.83 50.65 -18.02
CA GLY A 243 -25.25 51.90 -18.61
C GLY A 243 -24.21 53.05 -18.52
N LEU A 244 -23.27 52.96 -17.57
CA LEU A 244 -22.22 53.97 -17.39
C LEU A 244 -20.99 53.76 -18.29
N ALA A 245 -20.79 52.53 -18.79
CA ALA A 245 -19.65 52.21 -19.66
C ALA A 245 -19.85 52.67 -21.13
N THR A 246 -21.09 52.96 -21.55
CA THR A 246 -21.43 53.39 -22.94
C THR A 246 -21.35 54.88 -23.15
N ASN A 247 -21.18 55.72 -22.10
CA ASN A 247 -21.19 57.18 -22.23
C ASN A 247 -19.79 57.84 -22.14
N MET A 248 -18.69 57.05 -22.11
CA MET A 248 -17.33 57.61 -22.10
C MET A 248 -16.54 57.40 -23.40
N ALA A 249 -17.20 56.97 -24.50
CA ALA A 249 -16.51 56.70 -25.78
C ALA A 249 -16.86 57.69 -26.89
N THR A 250 -17.46 58.85 -26.58
CA THR A 250 -17.85 59.83 -27.61
C THR A 250 -17.46 61.27 -27.28
N GLU A 251 -16.31 61.53 -26.63
CA GLU A 251 -15.68 62.87 -26.60
C GLU A 251 -14.17 62.70 -26.54
N ALA A 252 -13.53 62.61 -27.70
CA ALA A 252 -12.17 63.05 -27.98
C ALA A 252 -11.94 63.00 -29.48
N GLU A 253 -12.28 64.11 -30.12
CA GLU A 253 -11.65 64.55 -31.34
C GLU A 253 -10.51 65.48 -30.99
#